data_0254554166197d3faf11154850f750e8
#
_entry.id   0254554166197d3faf11154850f750e8
#
_cell.length_a   1.000
_cell.length_b   1.000
_cell.length_c   1.000
_cell.angle_alpha   90.00
_cell.angle_beta   90.00
_cell.angle_gamma   90.00
#
_symmetry.space_group_name_H-M   'P 1'
#
loop_
_entity.id
_entity.type
_entity.pdbx_description
1 polymer ?
#
loop_
_entity_poly.entity_id
_entity_poly.type
_entity_poly.pdbx_seq_one_letter_code
_entity_poly.pdbx_strand_id
1 'polypeptide(L)'
;MRPFSGLVILEEKRYNRPIHKKERTLISLFYQEERVVYKNHQLIEVVCQLRFPAILAISQKPPVEFQEAIRKTFPQYIVRHDPLPPKMVQNPGEAPRLEHQKPMVNHQFITADGCYRVNLTQHFISLACNKYCCWEDFAAMMDKALASFIKIYEPAYFERVGLRYLNGFSKKALELDTTPWREMLQPGFLGLLAEEDIQESAFARCSQNVECALRGGCHLKMQVGPGMVKIRKGSEVQEEPRLMLDLDVFMPGNVPVNLAAASMETAHAQAGSIFRAAITDTLHDAMEPDV
;
A
#
# COMPACT_ATOMS: atom_id res chain seq x y z
N MET A 1 61.79 1.35 10.00
CA MET A 1 60.78 0.48 9.37
C MET A 1 60.57 -0.74 10.25
N ARG A 2 59.47 -0.81 10.95
CA ARG A 2 58.99 -2.02 11.65
C ARG A 2 57.56 -2.25 11.21
N PRO A 3 57.17 -3.47 10.84
CA PRO A 3 55.79 -3.74 10.43
C PRO A 3 54.86 -3.90 11.64
N PHE A 4 53.69 -3.28 11.56
CA PHE A 4 52.58 -3.50 12.48
C PHE A 4 51.92 -4.87 12.16
N SER A 5 52.02 -5.79 13.10
CA SER A 5 51.19 -6.99 13.15
C SER A 5 50.35 -6.92 14.42
N GLY A 6 49.12 -6.49 14.27
CA GLY A 6 48.11 -6.55 15.31
C GLY A 6 46.94 -7.35 14.80
N LEU A 7 46.92 -8.65 15.09
CA LEU A 7 45.80 -9.54 14.88
C LEU A 7 44.78 -9.24 15.98
N VAL A 8 43.67 -8.61 15.63
CA VAL A 8 42.51 -8.45 16.54
C VAL A 8 41.67 -9.71 16.42
N ILE A 9 41.71 -10.54 17.44
CA ILE A 9 40.79 -11.68 17.58
C ILE A 9 39.48 -11.13 18.08
N LEU A 10 38.46 -11.07 17.21
CA LEU A 10 37.08 -10.81 17.58
C LEU A 10 36.47 -12.09 18.18
N GLU A 11 36.21 -12.08 19.46
CA GLU A 11 35.39 -13.13 20.10
C GLU A 11 33.99 -13.10 19.54
N GLU A 12 33.59 -14.17 18.84
CA GLU A 12 32.20 -14.40 18.43
C GLU A 12 31.33 -14.67 19.69
N LYS A 13 30.60 -13.65 20.15
CA LYS A 13 29.45 -13.91 21.03
C LYS A 13 28.34 -14.57 20.24
N ARG A 14 28.27 -15.89 20.34
CA ARG A 14 27.14 -16.68 19.83
C ARG A 14 25.88 -16.33 20.64
N TYR A 15 24.96 -15.63 20.01
CA TYR A 15 23.59 -15.52 20.50
C TYR A 15 22.88 -16.86 20.31
N ASN A 16 22.90 -17.70 21.35
CA ASN A 16 22.07 -18.90 21.42
C ASN A 16 20.65 -18.51 21.89
N ARG A 17 19.76 -18.18 20.96
CA ARG A 17 18.32 -18.30 21.18
C ARG A 17 17.87 -19.70 20.73
N PRO A 18 17.06 -20.44 21.53
CA PRO A 18 16.51 -21.71 21.07
C PRO A 18 15.54 -21.43 19.93
N ILE A 19 15.99 -21.66 18.71
CA ILE A 19 15.12 -21.67 17.54
C ILE A 19 14.38 -22.99 17.59
N HIS A 20 13.08 -22.98 17.87
CA HIS A 20 12.22 -24.10 17.53
C HIS A 20 12.36 -24.34 16.01
N LYS A 21 13.10 -25.40 15.65
CA LYS A 21 13.20 -25.91 14.29
C LYS A 21 11.85 -26.51 13.89
N LYS A 22 10.90 -25.69 13.41
CA LYS A 22 9.98 -26.12 12.36
C LYS A 22 10.78 -26.06 11.06
N GLU A 23 10.79 -27.15 10.30
CA GLU A 23 11.47 -27.23 9.02
C GLU A 23 11.03 -26.06 8.14
N ARG A 24 11.91 -25.07 8.00
CA ARG A 24 11.72 -23.97 7.06
C ARG A 24 11.91 -24.54 5.66
N THR A 25 10.83 -24.90 5.02
CA THR A 25 10.82 -24.99 3.57
C THR A 25 11.18 -23.58 3.06
N LEU A 26 12.35 -23.43 2.45
CA LEU A 26 12.99 -22.18 1.97
C LEU A 26 12.18 -21.49 0.85
N ILE A 27 10.87 -21.27 1.04
CA ILE A 27 10.03 -20.96 -0.09
C ILE A 27 9.17 -19.68 0.06
N SER A 28 9.12 -19.02 1.21
CA SER A 28 8.43 -17.73 1.37
C SER A 28 9.30 -16.67 2.03
N LEU A 29 9.34 -15.46 1.44
CA LEU A 29 9.98 -14.31 2.06
C LEU A 29 9.29 -13.99 3.40
N PHE A 30 7.97 -14.24 3.44
CA PHE A 30 7.12 -14.12 4.62
C PHE A 30 6.38 -15.43 4.83
N TYR A 31 6.28 -15.89 6.08
CA TYR A 31 5.55 -17.09 6.45
C TYR A 31 4.04 -16.88 6.20
N GLN A 32 3.37 -17.85 5.57
CA GLN A 32 1.92 -17.81 5.46
C GLN A 32 1.31 -18.19 6.81
N GLU A 33 0.75 -17.21 7.50
CA GLU A 33 -0.09 -17.38 8.67
C GLU A 33 -1.57 -17.39 8.27
N GLU A 34 -2.42 -17.92 9.14
CA GLU A 34 -3.86 -17.84 8.96
C GLU A 34 -4.30 -16.38 8.89
N ARG A 35 -5.30 -16.13 8.06
CA ARG A 35 -5.89 -14.80 7.91
C ARG A 35 -6.54 -14.39 9.22
N VAL A 36 -6.22 -13.19 9.68
CA VAL A 36 -6.80 -12.58 10.86
C VAL A 36 -7.57 -11.32 10.47
N VAL A 37 -8.78 -11.17 10.96
CA VAL A 37 -9.57 -9.94 10.90
C VAL A 37 -9.40 -9.22 12.24
N TYR A 38 -9.18 -7.90 12.21
CA TYR A 38 -8.99 -7.08 13.41
C TYR A 38 -10.17 -6.15 13.61
N LYS A 39 -10.78 -6.14 14.80
CA LYS A 39 -11.88 -5.24 15.15
C LYS A 39 -11.43 -3.79 15.22
N ASN A 40 -10.23 -3.56 15.75
CA ASN A 40 -9.62 -2.24 15.88
C ASN A 40 -8.45 -2.04 14.89
N HIS A 41 -8.68 -2.39 13.60
CA HIS A 41 -7.67 -2.19 12.57
C HIS A 41 -7.34 -0.71 12.37
N GLN A 42 -6.11 -0.40 11.98
CA GLN A 42 -5.60 0.96 11.82
C GLN A 42 -5.44 1.36 10.33
N LEU A 43 -6.27 0.79 9.46
CA LEU A 43 -6.27 1.12 8.04
C LEU A 43 -6.86 2.51 7.80
N ILE A 44 -6.11 3.34 7.08
CA ILE A 44 -6.53 4.69 6.64
C ILE A 44 -7.21 4.59 5.28
N GLU A 45 -6.62 3.85 4.36
CA GLU A 45 -7.13 3.68 3.00
C GLU A 45 -6.67 2.34 2.43
N VAL A 46 -7.54 1.70 1.65
CA VAL A 46 -7.21 0.55 0.80
C VAL A 46 -7.49 0.94 -0.63
N VAL A 47 -6.52 0.68 -1.53
CA VAL A 47 -6.64 1.04 -2.95
C VAL A 47 -6.28 -0.17 -3.81
N CYS A 48 -7.21 -0.59 -4.67
CA CYS A 48 -6.91 -1.50 -5.77
C CYS A 48 -6.81 -0.69 -7.06
N GLN A 49 -5.72 -0.85 -7.82
CA GLN A 49 -5.51 -0.14 -9.08
C GLN A 49 -5.07 -1.10 -10.19
N LEU A 50 -5.78 -1.04 -11.31
CA LEU A 50 -5.42 -1.75 -12.54
C LEU A 50 -5.02 -0.73 -13.61
N ARG A 51 -3.76 -0.79 -14.05
CA ARG A 51 -3.23 0.05 -15.13
C ARG A 51 -3.32 -0.69 -16.45
N PHE A 52 -3.59 0.06 -17.51
CA PHE A 52 -3.74 -0.48 -18.86
C PHE A 52 -3.17 0.51 -19.90
N PRO A 53 -2.85 0.04 -21.12
CA PRO A 53 -2.47 0.90 -22.24
C PRO A 53 -3.52 1.99 -22.47
N ALA A 54 -3.08 3.18 -22.83
CA ALA A 54 -3.93 4.36 -22.92
C ALA A 54 -5.21 4.14 -23.75
N ILE A 55 -6.38 4.34 -23.15
CA ILE A 55 -7.68 4.33 -23.81
C ILE A 55 -8.13 5.78 -23.97
N LEU A 56 -7.85 6.37 -25.13
CA LEU A 56 -8.08 7.80 -25.41
C LEU A 56 -9.54 8.23 -25.29
N ALA A 57 -10.48 7.32 -25.55
CA ALA A 57 -11.92 7.61 -25.44
C ALA A 57 -12.32 8.11 -24.04
N ILE A 58 -11.62 7.65 -22.98
CA ILE A 58 -11.91 8.03 -21.59
C ILE A 58 -11.58 9.50 -21.31
N SER A 59 -10.54 10.06 -21.97
CA SER A 59 -10.12 11.46 -21.75
C SER A 59 -10.77 12.43 -22.71
N GLN A 60 -11.34 11.96 -23.83
CA GLN A 60 -11.92 12.83 -24.86
C GLN A 60 -13.36 13.24 -24.58
N LYS A 61 -14.13 12.40 -23.90
CA LYS A 61 -15.54 12.63 -23.57
C LYS A 61 -15.89 12.06 -22.20
N PRO A 62 -16.93 12.60 -21.51
CA PRO A 62 -17.42 11.99 -20.28
C PRO A 62 -17.76 10.50 -20.48
N PRO A 63 -17.42 9.61 -19.55
CA PRO A 63 -17.66 8.17 -19.65
C PRO A 63 -19.12 7.82 -19.30
N VAL A 64 -20.07 8.24 -20.15
CA VAL A 64 -21.51 8.15 -19.90
C VAL A 64 -21.96 6.70 -19.75
N GLU A 65 -21.55 5.81 -20.66
CA GLU A 65 -21.93 4.38 -20.62
C GLU A 65 -21.43 3.71 -19.34
N PHE A 66 -20.22 4.04 -18.90
CA PHE A 66 -19.67 3.52 -17.66
C PHE A 66 -20.45 4.06 -16.45
N GLN A 67 -20.74 5.35 -16.42
CA GLN A 67 -21.54 5.97 -15.38
C GLN A 67 -22.92 5.31 -15.28
N GLU A 68 -23.62 5.10 -16.39
CA GLU A 68 -24.93 4.43 -16.44
C GLU A 68 -24.86 2.99 -15.89
N ALA A 69 -23.79 2.26 -16.18
CA ALA A 69 -23.60 0.88 -15.72
C ALA A 69 -23.41 0.78 -14.20
N ILE A 70 -22.74 1.76 -13.57
CA ILE A 70 -22.38 1.69 -12.14
C ILE A 70 -23.15 2.65 -11.24
N ARG A 71 -23.98 3.57 -11.77
CA ARG A 71 -24.63 4.67 -11.01
C ARG A 71 -25.54 4.22 -9.86
N LYS A 72 -26.06 2.99 -9.90
CA LYS A 72 -26.87 2.45 -8.79
C LYS A 72 -26.02 2.22 -7.54
N THR A 73 -24.74 1.87 -7.70
CA THR A 73 -23.79 1.63 -6.62
C THR A 73 -22.98 2.89 -6.31
N PHE A 74 -22.60 3.65 -7.35
CA PHE A 74 -21.77 4.86 -7.26
C PHE A 74 -22.54 6.07 -7.85
N PRO A 75 -23.53 6.62 -7.12
CA PRO A 75 -24.43 7.65 -7.67
C PRO A 75 -23.78 9.02 -7.83
N GLN A 76 -22.72 9.33 -7.10
CA GLN A 76 -22.07 10.64 -7.16
C GLN A 76 -20.96 10.63 -8.23
N TYR A 77 -20.93 11.66 -9.06
CA TYR A 77 -19.92 11.82 -10.11
C TYR A 77 -19.21 13.16 -10.00
N ILE A 78 -17.88 13.13 -10.05
CA ILE A 78 -17.03 14.31 -9.99
C ILE A 78 -15.92 14.15 -11.03
N VAL A 79 -15.53 15.25 -11.70
CA VAL A 79 -14.33 15.29 -12.54
C VAL A 79 -13.24 16.05 -11.83
N ARG A 80 -12.04 15.47 -11.77
CA ARG A 80 -10.82 16.11 -11.30
C ARG A 80 -9.79 16.21 -12.40
N HIS A 81 -8.93 17.20 -12.29
CA HIS A 81 -7.78 17.38 -13.14
C HIS A 81 -6.54 17.23 -12.26
N ASP A 82 -5.99 16.01 -12.24
CA ASP A 82 -4.87 15.68 -11.38
C ASP A 82 -3.57 16.21 -12.02
N PRO A 83 -2.79 17.06 -11.32
CA PRO A 83 -1.53 17.57 -11.84
C PRO A 83 -0.54 16.42 -12.02
N LEU A 84 0.16 16.40 -13.15
CA LEU A 84 1.26 15.47 -13.38
C LEU A 84 2.59 16.15 -13.05
N PRO A 85 3.58 15.40 -12.51
CA PRO A 85 4.90 15.95 -12.25
C PRO A 85 5.53 16.46 -13.55
N PRO A 86 6.36 17.51 -13.52
CA PRO A 86 7.07 17.98 -14.70
C PRO A 86 7.93 16.85 -15.29
N LYS A 87 7.95 16.75 -16.62
CA LYS A 87 8.77 15.78 -17.33
C LYS A 87 10.08 16.45 -17.77
N MET A 88 11.20 15.78 -17.51
CA MET A 88 12.48 16.21 -18.07
C MET A 88 12.54 15.84 -19.55
N VAL A 89 12.71 16.85 -20.39
CA VAL A 89 12.87 16.69 -21.85
C VAL A 89 14.27 17.15 -22.23
N GLN A 90 14.98 16.34 -22.98
CA GLN A 90 16.29 16.67 -23.52
C GLN A 90 16.29 16.37 -25.02
N ASN A 91 16.42 17.40 -25.84
CA ASN A 91 16.66 17.22 -27.27
C ASN A 91 18.16 17.11 -27.54
N PRO A 92 18.57 16.42 -28.61
CA PRO A 92 19.98 16.34 -28.99
C PRO A 92 20.57 17.73 -29.20
N GLY A 93 21.61 18.05 -28.42
CA GLY A 93 22.30 19.35 -28.48
C GLY A 93 21.72 20.47 -27.61
N GLU A 94 20.65 20.21 -26.87
CA GLU A 94 20.05 21.16 -25.93
C GLU A 94 20.31 20.76 -24.47
N ALA A 95 20.29 21.74 -23.56
CA ALA A 95 20.29 21.46 -22.12
C ALA A 95 18.96 20.84 -21.70
N PRO A 96 18.96 19.90 -20.70
CA PRO A 96 17.74 19.35 -20.16
C PRO A 96 16.80 20.45 -19.65
N ARG A 97 15.53 20.37 -20.01
CA ARG A 97 14.49 21.31 -19.52
C ARG A 97 13.33 20.57 -18.89
N LEU A 98 12.72 21.17 -17.87
CA LEU A 98 11.48 20.68 -17.27
C LEU A 98 10.29 21.18 -18.08
N GLU A 99 9.46 20.27 -18.56
CA GLU A 99 8.22 20.57 -19.26
C GLU A 99 7.02 20.20 -18.38
N HIS A 100 6.10 21.16 -18.21
CA HIS A 100 4.85 20.93 -17.49
C HIS A 100 3.92 20.07 -18.34
N GLN A 101 3.44 18.98 -17.75
CA GLN A 101 2.48 18.10 -18.40
C GLN A 101 1.05 18.63 -18.24
N LYS A 102 0.18 18.35 -19.22
CA LYS A 102 -1.26 18.62 -19.07
C LYS A 102 -1.81 17.76 -17.91
N PRO A 103 -2.66 18.34 -17.05
CA PRO A 103 -3.31 17.58 -15.99
C PRO A 103 -4.06 16.37 -16.55
N MET A 104 -4.03 15.26 -15.82
CA MET A 104 -4.77 14.07 -16.17
C MET A 104 -6.22 14.18 -15.75
N VAL A 105 -7.14 13.94 -16.69
CA VAL A 105 -8.57 13.88 -16.39
C VAL A 105 -8.86 12.61 -15.59
N ASN A 106 -9.46 12.77 -14.41
CA ASN A 106 -9.84 11.71 -13.50
C ASN A 106 -11.34 11.78 -13.22
N HIS A 107 -12.07 10.80 -13.73
CA HIS A 107 -13.51 10.64 -13.47
C HIS A 107 -13.70 9.87 -12.20
N GLN A 108 -14.32 10.48 -11.19
CA GLN A 108 -14.56 9.87 -9.88
C GLN A 108 -16.03 9.53 -9.72
N PHE A 109 -16.30 8.29 -9.30
CA PHE A 109 -17.64 7.79 -8.99
C PHE A 109 -17.63 7.32 -7.54
N ILE A 110 -18.54 7.84 -6.73
CA ILE A 110 -18.48 7.71 -5.28
C ILE A 110 -19.80 7.13 -4.77
N THR A 111 -19.73 6.24 -3.79
CA THR A 111 -20.91 5.69 -3.10
C THR A 111 -21.64 6.80 -2.33
N ALA A 112 -22.93 6.59 -2.04
CA ALA A 112 -23.75 7.58 -1.34
C ALA A 112 -23.20 7.96 0.04
N ASP A 113 -22.58 7.02 0.75
CA ASP A 113 -21.95 7.18 2.05
C ASP A 113 -20.51 7.73 1.97
N GLY A 114 -19.94 7.84 0.74
CA GLY A 114 -18.59 8.31 0.52
C GLY A 114 -17.48 7.31 0.89
N CYS A 115 -17.83 6.06 1.24
CA CYS A 115 -16.85 5.07 1.68
C CYS A 115 -15.99 4.52 0.55
N TYR A 116 -16.57 4.34 -0.63
CA TYR A 116 -15.88 3.82 -1.81
C TYR A 116 -15.85 4.85 -2.93
N ARG A 117 -14.72 4.92 -3.62
CA ARG A 117 -14.50 5.81 -4.77
C ARG A 117 -13.81 5.06 -5.90
N VAL A 118 -14.49 4.95 -7.04
CA VAL A 118 -13.88 4.51 -8.29
C VAL A 118 -13.23 5.72 -8.97
N ASN A 119 -11.98 5.59 -9.39
CA ASN A 119 -11.29 6.55 -10.26
C ASN A 119 -11.11 5.89 -11.62
N LEU A 120 -11.44 6.61 -12.67
CA LEU A 120 -11.27 6.18 -14.06
C LEU A 120 -10.51 7.27 -14.83
N THR A 121 -9.36 6.88 -15.37
CA THR A 121 -8.53 7.72 -16.22
C THR A 121 -8.23 6.98 -17.52
N GLN A 122 -7.59 7.64 -18.47
CA GLN A 122 -7.16 6.97 -19.70
C GLN A 122 -6.10 5.87 -19.49
N HIS A 123 -5.50 5.75 -18.28
CA HIS A 123 -4.40 4.84 -17.99
C HIS A 123 -4.69 3.84 -16.87
N PHE A 124 -5.71 4.06 -16.07
CA PHE A 124 -6.07 3.15 -14.99
C PHE A 124 -7.52 3.27 -14.55
N ILE A 125 -8.02 2.19 -13.97
CA ILE A 125 -9.18 2.15 -13.11
C ILE A 125 -8.70 1.79 -11.70
N SER A 126 -9.25 2.45 -10.66
CA SER A 126 -9.00 2.05 -9.29
C SER A 126 -10.24 2.17 -8.41
N LEU A 127 -10.30 1.34 -7.37
CA LEU A 127 -11.23 1.49 -6.26
C LEU A 127 -10.45 1.88 -5.02
N ALA A 128 -10.84 2.96 -4.34
CA ALA A 128 -10.33 3.36 -3.04
C ALA A 128 -11.43 3.23 -1.98
N CYS A 129 -11.06 2.77 -0.78
CA CYS A 129 -11.95 2.64 0.37
C CYS A 129 -11.28 3.27 1.61
N ASN A 130 -11.99 4.18 2.29
CA ASN A 130 -11.53 4.85 3.51
C ASN A 130 -12.21 4.33 4.79
N LYS A 131 -13.15 3.39 4.66
CA LYS A 131 -13.80 2.67 5.75
C LYS A 131 -13.81 1.19 5.41
N TYR A 132 -12.63 0.63 5.33
CA TYR A 132 -12.46 -0.79 5.02
C TYR A 132 -13.02 -1.65 6.15
N CYS A 133 -13.71 -2.73 5.81
CA CYS A 133 -14.21 -3.73 6.74
C CYS A 133 -13.48 -5.07 6.51
N CYS A 134 -13.69 -5.67 5.34
CA CYS A 134 -13.09 -6.94 4.97
C CYS A 134 -12.80 -7.00 3.47
N TRP A 135 -12.01 -8.00 3.07
CA TRP A 135 -11.64 -8.20 1.68
C TRP A 135 -12.83 -8.53 0.77
N GLU A 136 -13.75 -9.32 1.25
CA GLU A 136 -14.91 -9.79 0.51
C GLU A 136 -15.78 -8.62 0.05
N ASP A 137 -16.06 -7.68 0.94
CA ASP A 137 -16.84 -6.48 0.62
C ASP A 137 -16.10 -5.58 -0.37
N PHE A 138 -14.78 -5.39 -0.13
CA PHE A 138 -13.94 -4.59 -1.03
C PHE A 138 -13.85 -5.21 -2.43
N ALA A 139 -13.58 -6.52 -2.52
CA ALA A 139 -13.51 -7.25 -3.78
C ALA A 139 -14.84 -7.21 -4.54
N ALA A 140 -15.97 -7.41 -3.85
CA ALA A 140 -17.30 -7.33 -4.46
C ALA A 140 -17.60 -5.94 -5.05
N MET A 141 -17.13 -4.86 -4.40
CA MET A 141 -17.26 -3.50 -4.92
C MET A 141 -16.34 -3.25 -6.11
N MET A 142 -15.11 -3.79 -6.08
CA MET A 142 -14.17 -3.71 -7.20
C MET A 142 -14.68 -4.48 -8.42
N ASP A 143 -15.21 -5.68 -8.23
CA ASP A 143 -15.74 -6.53 -9.30
C ASP A 143 -16.87 -5.84 -10.07
N LYS A 144 -17.78 -5.14 -9.39
CA LYS A 144 -18.87 -4.39 -10.05
C LYS A 144 -18.33 -3.32 -11.00
N ALA A 145 -17.33 -2.57 -10.56
CA ALA A 145 -16.73 -1.51 -11.37
C ALA A 145 -15.87 -2.10 -12.50
N LEU A 146 -15.07 -3.12 -12.18
CA LEU A 146 -14.15 -3.76 -13.13
C LEU A 146 -14.91 -4.50 -14.25
N ALA A 147 -15.96 -5.25 -13.92
CA ALA A 147 -16.77 -5.95 -14.91
C ALA A 147 -17.42 -4.97 -15.90
N SER A 148 -17.94 -3.83 -15.42
CA SER A 148 -18.49 -2.77 -16.27
C SER A 148 -17.41 -2.15 -17.15
N PHE A 149 -16.22 -1.88 -16.58
CA PHE A 149 -15.08 -1.35 -17.31
C PHE A 149 -14.62 -2.28 -18.43
N ILE A 150 -14.42 -3.56 -18.13
CA ILE A 150 -13.99 -4.58 -19.11
C ILE A 150 -15.01 -4.69 -20.26
N LYS A 151 -16.30 -4.73 -19.92
CA LYS A 151 -17.38 -4.84 -20.93
C LYS A 151 -17.43 -3.65 -21.88
N ILE A 152 -17.16 -2.43 -21.39
CA ILE A 152 -17.34 -1.19 -22.18
C ILE A 152 -16.07 -0.81 -22.94
N TYR A 153 -14.91 -1.01 -22.33
CA TYR A 153 -13.64 -0.52 -22.89
C TYR A 153 -12.74 -1.61 -23.47
N GLU A 154 -13.04 -2.88 -23.23
CA GLU A 154 -12.33 -4.06 -23.77
C GLU A 154 -10.80 -3.90 -23.74
N PRO A 155 -10.18 -3.67 -22.52
CA PRO A 155 -8.75 -3.50 -22.43
C PRO A 155 -8.03 -4.77 -22.93
N ALA A 156 -6.94 -4.61 -23.69
CA ALA A 156 -6.19 -5.75 -24.23
C ALA A 156 -5.53 -6.57 -23.10
N TYR A 157 -5.00 -5.90 -22.10
CA TYR A 157 -4.35 -6.46 -20.90
C TYR A 157 -4.19 -5.38 -19.84
N PHE A 158 -3.80 -5.77 -18.62
CA PHE A 158 -3.38 -4.85 -17.59
C PHE A 158 -1.85 -4.82 -17.46
N GLU A 159 -1.26 -3.62 -17.50
CA GLU A 159 0.17 -3.39 -17.31
C GLU A 159 0.60 -3.60 -15.85
N ARG A 160 -0.36 -3.46 -14.93
CA ARG A 160 -0.18 -3.62 -13.50
C ARG A 160 -1.53 -3.89 -12.84
N VAL A 161 -1.57 -4.88 -11.95
CA VAL A 161 -2.67 -5.10 -11.01
C VAL A 161 -2.10 -4.95 -9.61
N GLY A 162 -2.51 -3.92 -8.86
CA GLY A 162 -1.93 -3.60 -7.56
C GLY A 162 -2.96 -3.37 -6.48
N LEU A 163 -2.61 -3.77 -5.26
CA LEU A 163 -3.40 -3.60 -4.05
C LEU A 163 -2.54 -2.96 -2.97
N ARG A 164 -2.95 -1.80 -2.49
CA ARG A 164 -2.24 -1.01 -1.48
C ARG A 164 -3.05 -0.91 -0.21
N TYR A 165 -2.42 -1.21 0.92
CA TYR A 165 -2.92 -1.05 2.26
C TYR A 165 -2.12 0.02 2.99
N LEU A 166 -2.75 1.15 3.30
CA LEU A 166 -2.14 2.22 4.07
C LEU A 166 -2.61 2.12 5.52
N ASN A 167 -1.73 1.66 6.40
CA ASN A 167 -1.96 1.62 7.82
C ASN A 167 -1.35 2.85 8.50
N GLY A 168 -2.02 3.36 9.54
CA GLY A 168 -1.50 4.45 10.35
C GLY A 168 -1.79 4.18 11.81
N PHE A 169 -0.84 3.54 12.50
CA PHE A 169 -1.00 3.13 13.90
C PHE A 169 -1.00 4.33 14.83
N SER A 170 -2.11 4.51 15.52
CA SER A 170 -2.30 5.53 16.55
C SER A 170 -2.05 4.91 17.93
N LYS A 171 -1.02 5.35 18.63
CA LYS A 171 -0.77 4.90 20.01
C LYS A 171 -1.98 5.17 20.91
N LYS A 172 -2.61 6.34 20.73
CA LYS A 172 -3.79 6.72 21.49
C LYS A 172 -5.01 5.84 21.21
N ALA A 173 -5.30 5.55 19.94
CA ALA A 173 -6.46 4.73 19.57
C ALA A 173 -6.29 3.26 19.98
N LEU A 174 -5.04 2.81 20.12
CA LEU A 174 -4.67 1.45 20.52
C LEU A 174 -4.41 1.32 22.04
N GLU A 175 -4.56 2.41 22.80
CA GLU A 175 -4.24 2.47 24.24
C GLU A 175 -2.78 2.10 24.56
N LEU A 176 -1.86 2.43 23.63
CA LEU A 176 -0.42 2.16 23.69
C LEU A 176 0.42 3.45 23.82
N ASP A 177 -0.08 4.47 24.52
CA ASP A 177 0.53 5.81 24.59
C ASP A 177 1.99 5.80 25.05
N THR A 178 2.34 4.90 25.96
CA THR A 178 3.71 4.77 26.52
C THR A 178 4.56 3.72 25.80
N THR A 179 3.98 2.96 24.89
CA THR A 179 4.67 1.88 24.17
C THR A 179 5.51 2.45 23.02
N PRO A 180 6.83 2.18 22.98
CA PRO A 180 7.66 2.63 21.87
C PRO A 180 7.33 1.87 20.57
N TRP A 181 7.57 2.50 19.42
CA TRP A 181 7.30 1.89 18.10
C TRP A 181 8.01 0.55 17.89
N ARG A 182 9.21 0.37 18.49
CA ARG A 182 9.98 -0.88 18.42
C ARG A 182 9.28 -2.09 19.07
N GLU A 183 8.30 -1.83 19.92
CA GLU A 183 7.47 -2.88 20.53
C GLU A 183 6.17 -3.15 19.74
N MET A 184 5.87 -2.33 18.73
CA MET A 184 4.69 -2.46 17.89
C MET A 184 4.99 -3.14 16.56
N LEU A 185 6.14 -2.86 15.94
CA LEU A 185 6.58 -3.49 14.70
C LEU A 185 7.90 -4.22 14.89
N GLN A 186 8.08 -5.28 14.12
CA GLN A 186 9.32 -6.07 14.11
C GLN A 186 10.51 -5.20 13.67
N PRO A 187 11.71 -5.38 14.27
CA PRO A 187 12.89 -4.54 14.01
C PRO A 187 13.27 -4.44 12.52
N GLY A 188 13.09 -5.53 11.76
CA GLY A 188 13.37 -5.55 10.32
C GLY A 188 12.55 -4.57 9.50
N PHE A 189 11.40 -4.11 10.01
CA PHE A 189 10.52 -3.13 9.37
C PHE A 189 10.78 -1.69 9.83
N LEU A 190 11.43 -1.51 10.96
CA LEU A 190 11.64 -0.20 11.58
C LEU A 190 13.01 0.41 11.26
N GLY A 191 14.02 -0.41 10.93
CA GLY A 191 15.39 0.05 10.77
C GLY A 191 15.90 0.74 12.04
N LEU A 192 16.46 1.97 11.93
CA LEU A 192 16.99 2.71 13.08
C LEU A 192 15.96 3.04 14.18
N LEU A 193 14.67 3.03 13.87
CA LEU A 193 13.62 3.22 14.90
C LEU A 193 13.51 2.04 15.88
N ALA A 194 14.15 0.91 15.56
CA ALA A 194 14.18 -0.26 16.44
C ALA A 194 15.32 -0.21 17.47
N GLU A 195 16.29 0.71 17.33
CA GLU A 195 17.44 0.80 18.22
C GLU A 195 17.03 1.29 19.60
N GLU A 196 17.44 0.56 20.64
CA GLU A 196 17.05 0.86 22.04
C GLU A 196 17.71 2.14 22.58
N ASP A 197 18.92 2.44 22.11
CA ASP A 197 19.72 3.59 22.54
C ASP A 197 19.26 4.91 21.91
N ILE A 198 18.33 4.87 20.95
CA ILE A 198 17.85 6.06 20.22
C ILE A 198 16.40 6.34 20.62
N GLN A 199 16.16 7.52 21.15
CA GLN A 199 14.80 7.96 21.46
C GLN A 199 14.03 8.31 20.18
N GLU A 200 12.76 7.91 20.06
CA GLU A 200 11.89 8.22 18.93
C GLU A 200 11.84 9.72 18.61
N SER A 201 11.88 10.58 19.64
CA SER A 201 11.88 12.04 19.52
C SER A 201 13.15 12.63 18.91
N ALA A 202 14.24 11.87 18.84
CA ALA A 202 15.49 12.30 18.21
C ALA A 202 15.39 12.32 16.68
N PHE A 203 14.42 11.63 16.10
CA PHE A 203 14.25 11.57 14.65
C PHE A 203 13.44 12.75 14.11
N ALA A 204 14.07 13.66 13.39
CA ALA A 204 13.36 14.68 12.62
C ALA A 204 12.64 14.06 11.41
N ARG A 205 13.23 13.01 10.82
CA ARG A 205 12.66 12.19 9.75
C ARG A 205 13.32 10.81 9.77
N CYS A 206 12.50 9.78 9.72
CA CYS A 206 12.95 8.41 9.52
C CYS A 206 11.97 7.70 8.60
N SER A 207 12.45 7.05 7.55
CA SER A 207 11.60 6.27 6.64
C SER A 207 12.42 5.14 6.04
N GLN A 208 11.90 3.93 6.15
CA GLN A 208 12.44 2.77 5.46
C GLN A 208 11.62 2.52 4.21
N ASN A 209 12.29 2.39 3.06
CA ASN A 209 11.68 2.09 1.78
C ASN A 209 12.27 0.80 1.23
N VAL A 210 11.41 -0.13 0.87
CA VAL A 210 11.81 -1.44 0.33
C VAL A 210 11.03 -1.69 -0.96
N GLU A 211 11.73 -2.15 -1.99
CA GLU A 211 11.13 -2.68 -3.20
C GLU A 211 11.76 -4.04 -3.47
N CYS A 212 10.94 -5.10 -3.56
CA CYS A 212 11.43 -6.44 -3.80
C CYS A 212 10.42 -7.30 -4.57
N ALA A 213 10.93 -8.33 -5.23
CA ALA A 213 10.10 -9.36 -5.83
C ALA A 213 9.61 -10.34 -4.76
N LEU A 214 8.34 -10.70 -4.86
CA LEU A 214 7.68 -11.71 -4.05
C LEU A 214 7.43 -12.98 -4.87
N ARG A 215 6.87 -13.99 -4.24
CA ARG A 215 6.43 -15.21 -4.91
C ARG A 215 5.20 -14.98 -5.77
N GLY A 216 4.97 -15.91 -6.68
CA GLY A 216 3.84 -15.86 -7.59
C GLY A 216 3.93 -14.70 -8.60
N GLY A 217 5.13 -14.11 -8.80
CA GLY A 217 5.34 -13.00 -9.72
C GLY A 217 4.92 -11.63 -9.18
N CYS A 218 4.50 -11.53 -7.92
CA CYS A 218 4.19 -10.26 -7.27
C CYS A 218 5.46 -9.47 -6.92
N HIS A 219 5.29 -8.17 -6.78
CA HIS A 219 6.28 -7.24 -6.24
C HIS A 219 5.70 -6.51 -5.04
N LEU A 220 6.56 -6.12 -4.12
CA LEU A 220 6.24 -5.28 -2.97
C LEU A 220 6.95 -3.94 -3.12
N LYS A 221 6.20 -2.85 -2.89
CA LYS A 221 6.72 -1.56 -2.47
C LYS A 221 6.22 -1.28 -1.06
N MET A 222 7.14 -1.12 -0.13
CA MET A 222 6.81 -0.88 1.26
C MET A 222 7.49 0.40 1.73
N GLN A 223 6.73 1.21 2.48
CA GLN A 223 7.28 2.35 3.19
C GLN A 223 6.83 2.29 4.65
N VAL A 224 7.79 2.43 5.57
CA VAL A 224 7.53 2.46 7.02
C VAL A 224 8.20 3.67 7.62
N GLY A 225 7.50 4.38 8.51
CA GLY A 225 8.06 5.48 9.25
C GLY A 225 7.01 6.37 9.91
N PRO A 226 7.42 7.25 10.84
CA PRO A 226 6.53 8.21 11.46
C PRO A 226 5.91 9.17 10.43
N GLY A 227 4.64 9.47 10.60
CA GLY A 227 3.91 10.43 9.78
C GLY A 227 2.89 11.21 10.61
N MET A 228 2.38 12.31 10.05
CA MET A 228 1.30 13.10 10.63
C MET A 228 0.01 12.86 9.88
N VAL A 229 -1.04 12.45 10.56
CA VAL A 229 -2.36 12.25 9.98
C VAL A 229 -3.28 13.39 10.41
N LYS A 230 -3.96 14.01 9.44
CA LYS A 230 -4.96 15.06 9.69
C LYS A 230 -6.32 14.41 9.91
N ILE A 231 -6.85 14.56 11.11
CA ILE A 231 -8.17 14.06 11.49
C ILE A 231 -9.13 15.23 11.57
N ARG A 232 -10.20 15.19 10.76
CA ARG A 232 -11.26 16.20 10.84
C ARG A 232 -12.31 15.77 11.87
N LYS A 233 -12.50 16.58 12.92
CA LYS A 233 -13.58 16.44 13.91
C LYS A 233 -14.50 17.67 13.80
N GLY A 234 -15.61 17.53 13.06
CA GLY A 234 -16.47 18.68 12.76
C GLY A 234 -15.76 19.73 11.90
N SER A 235 -15.63 20.96 12.42
CA SER A 235 -14.91 22.07 11.79
C SER A 235 -13.41 22.10 12.10
N GLU A 236 -12.96 21.34 13.11
CA GLU A 236 -11.57 21.33 13.53
C GLU A 236 -10.75 20.26 12.79
N VAL A 237 -9.50 20.60 12.48
CA VAL A 237 -8.51 19.68 11.95
C VAL A 237 -7.44 19.47 13.02
N GLN A 238 -7.34 18.26 13.52
CA GLN A 238 -6.31 17.86 14.47
C GLN A 238 -5.24 17.06 13.72
N GLU A 239 -3.98 17.29 14.09
CA GLU A 239 -2.85 16.51 13.57
C GLU A 239 -2.44 15.50 14.63
N GLU A 240 -2.33 14.24 14.24
CA GLU A 240 -1.93 13.14 15.11
C GLU A 240 -0.69 12.44 14.55
N PRO A 241 0.37 12.26 15.35
CA PRO A 241 1.52 11.45 14.94
C PRO A 241 1.13 9.98 14.92
N ARG A 242 1.44 9.29 13.82
CA ARG A 242 1.21 7.86 13.63
C ARG A 242 2.42 7.17 13.04
N LEU A 243 2.58 5.90 13.34
CA LEU A 243 3.52 5.07 12.60
C LEU A 243 2.80 4.55 11.35
N MET A 244 3.31 4.96 10.19
CA MET A 244 2.76 4.58 8.89
C MET A 244 3.40 3.27 8.44
N LEU A 245 2.57 2.33 7.97
CA LEU A 245 2.99 1.14 7.23
C LEU A 245 2.19 1.09 5.93
N ASP A 246 2.85 1.42 4.84
CA ASP A 246 2.29 1.46 3.49
C ASP A 246 2.78 0.24 2.72
N LEU A 247 1.86 -0.66 2.39
CA LEU A 247 2.12 -1.90 1.67
C LEU A 247 1.44 -1.83 0.30
N ASP A 248 2.22 -1.73 -0.77
CA ASP A 248 1.75 -1.77 -2.16
C ASP A 248 2.25 -3.07 -2.82
N VAL A 249 1.38 -4.07 -2.90
CA VAL A 249 1.66 -5.37 -3.51
C VAL A 249 1.03 -5.41 -4.89
N PHE A 250 1.81 -5.78 -5.90
CA PHE A 250 1.32 -5.73 -7.27
C PHE A 250 1.90 -6.82 -8.16
N MET A 251 1.12 -7.20 -9.17
CA MET A 251 1.54 -8.02 -10.30
C MET A 251 1.96 -7.09 -11.43
N PRO A 252 3.24 -7.07 -11.85
CA PRO A 252 3.70 -6.27 -12.99
C PRO A 252 3.52 -7.02 -14.32
N GLY A 253 3.62 -6.26 -15.41
CA GLY A 253 3.66 -6.82 -16.76
C GLY A 253 2.29 -6.97 -17.39
N ASN A 254 2.23 -7.70 -18.49
CA ASN A 254 1.00 -7.86 -19.28
C ASN A 254 0.08 -8.93 -18.67
N VAL A 255 -0.67 -8.54 -17.64
CA VAL A 255 -1.62 -9.43 -16.98
C VAL A 255 -2.86 -9.59 -17.87
N PRO A 256 -3.20 -10.81 -18.31
CA PRO A 256 -4.42 -11.07 -19.06
C PRO A 256 -5.67 -10.61 -18.29
N VAL A 257 -6.66 -10.08 -19.00
CA VAL A 257 -7.88 -9.53 -18.38
C VAL A 257 -8.60 -10.56 -17.51
N ASN A 258 -8.66 -11.81 -17.96
CA ASN A 258 -9.30 -12.91 -17.22
C ASN A 258 -8.52 -13.36 -15.97
N LEU A 259 -7.28 -12.92 -15.79
CA LEU A 259 -6.47 -13.19 -14.59
C LEU A 259 -6.44 -12.02 -13.59
N ALA A 260 -7.14 -10.93 -13.88
CA ALA A 260 -7.14 -9.75 -13.00
C ALA A 260 -7.63 -10.09 -11.58
N ALA A 261 -8.75 -10.81 -11.46
CA ALA A 261 -9.30 -11.21 -10.16
C ALA A 261 -8.33 -12.11 -9.37
N ALA A 262 -7.76 -13.13 -10.01
CA ALA A 262 -6.77 -14.02 -9.37
C ALA A 262 -5.50 -13.25 -8.96
N SER A 263 -5.10 -12.23 -9.72
CA SER A 263 -3.96 -11.37 -9.37
C SER A 263 -4.26 -10.49 -8.16
N MET A 264 -5.48 -9.98 -8.02
CA MET A 264 -5.91 -9.20 -6.85
C MET A 264 -5.94 -10.09 -5.59
N GLU A 265 -6.49 -11.32 -5.69
CA GLU A 265 -6.47 -12.30 -4.59
C GLU A 265 -5.05 -12.64 -4.15
N THR A 266 -4.16 -12.88 -5.10
CA THR A 266 -2.74 -13.15 -4.80
C THR A 266 -2.09 -11.96 -4.10
N ALA A 267 -2.34 -10.73 -4.56
CA ALA A 267 -1.81 -9.53 -3.93
C ALA A 267 -2.36 -9.33 -2.51
N HIS A 268 -3.66 -9.63 -2.29
CA HIS A 268 -4.29 -9.59 -0.97
C HIS A 268 -3.64 -10.59 0.00
N ALA A 269 -3.50 -11.85 -0.41
CA ALA A 269 -2.88 -12.89 0.42
C ALA A 269 -1.43 -12.54 0.79
N GLN A 270 -0.64 -12.03 -0.17
CA GLN A 270 0.73 -11.59 0.07
C GLN A 270 0.79 -10.39 1.02
N ALA A 271 -0.07 -9.39 0.85
CA ALA A 271 -0.15 -8.22 1.72
C ALA A 271 -0.49 -8.61 3.17
N GLY A 272 -1.44 -9.53 3.36
CA GLY A 272 -1.81 -10.07 4.68
C GLY A 272 -0.64 -10.78 5.36
N SER A 273 0.10 -11.63 4.63
CA SER A 273 1.29 -12.31 5.15
C SER A 273 2.40 -11.32 5.55
N ILE A 274 2.61 -10.28 4.75
CA ILE A 274 3.61 -9.23 5.05
C ILE A 274 3.17 -8.43 6.29
N PHE A 275 1.91 -8.05 6.35
CA PHE A 275 1.36 -7.31 7.49
C PHE A 275 1.53 -8.11 8.79
N ARG A 276 1.16 -9.40 8.79
CA ARG A 276 1.30 -10.25 9.97
C ARG A 276 2.76 -10.45 10.38
N ALA A 277 3.68 -10.53 9.42
CA ALA A 277 5.12 -10.61 9.70
C ALA A 277 5.70 -9.29 10.21
N ALA A 278 5.05 -8.15 9.92
CA ALA A 278 5.52 -6.82 10.33
C ALA A 278 5.16 -6.48 11.78
N ILE A 279 3.99 -6.92 12.25
CA ILE A 279 3.49 -6.57 13.58
C ILE A 279 4.05 -7.50 14.65
N THR A 280 4.15 -6.99 15.88
CA THR A 280 4.44 -7.78 17.09
C THR A 280 3.16 -8.30 17.71
N ASP A 281 3.28 -9.17 18.72
CA ASP A 281 2.13 -9.63 19.50
C ASP A 281 1.47 -8.47 20.25
N THR A 282 2.25 -7.50 20.74
CA THR A 282 1.72 -6.26 21.36
C THR A 282 0.74 -5.53 20.44
N LEU A 283 1.12 -5.31 19.19
CA LEU A 283 0.24 -4.64 18.22
C LEU A 283 -0.91 -5.54 17.77
N HIS A 284 -0.66 -6.85 17.60
CA HIS A 284 -1.68 -7.84 17.29
C HIS A 284 -2.82 -7.82 18.28
N ASP A 285 -2.50 -7.91 19.58
CA ASP A 285 -3.48 -7.96 20.67
C ASP A 285 -4.24 -6.62 20.81
N ALA A 286 -3.54 -5.48 20.68
CA ALA A 286 -4.15 -4.16 20.74
C ALA A 286 -5.14 -3.88 19.60
N MET A 287 -5.00 -4.56 18.46
CA MET A 287 -5.95 -4.47 17.35
C MET A 287 -7.16 -5.41 17.48
N GLU A 288 -7.26 -6.20 18.55
CA GLU A 288 -8.37 -7.09 18.85
C GLU A 288 -8.67 -8.08 17.71
N PRO A 289 -7.84 -9.14 17.56
CA PRO A 289 -8.08 -10.15 16.52
C PRO A 289 -9.43 -10.85 16.74
N ASP A 290 -10.19 -11.02 15.67
CA ASP A 290 -11.41 -11.81 15.66
C ASP A 290 -11.01 -13.28 15.50
N VAL A 291 -11.17 -14.08 16.57
CA VAL A 291 -10.76 -15.50 16.70
C VAL A 291 -11.91 -16.41 16.33
#